data_c69e881cd4e8f2edd30b327da2526798
#
_entry.id   c69e881cd4e8f2edd30b327da2526798
#
_cell.length_a   1.000
_cell.length_b   1.000
_cell.length_c   1.000
_cell.angle_alpha   90.00
_cell.angle_beta   90.00
_cell.angle_gamma   90.00
#
_symmetry.space_group_name_H-M   'P 1'
#
loop_
_entity.id
_entity.type
_entity.pdbx_description
1 polymer ?
#
loop_
_entity_poly.entity_id
_entity_poly.type
_entity_poly.pdbx_seq_one_letter_code
_entity_poly.pdbx_strand_id
1 'polypeptide(L)'
;MRRIFRRSIFLGCAVVLLTLAATAQENRSEISLQGNGFFTRDASGNGTAYSTTETGGLLATYRYHLNRWISAEGVYGYDLDSQKYSASSEGFRIQSGIHQFTGGLVFNLPSRASSRFNPYILAGGGALVFEPTGNLSNTVAGAQSQAKGAFVYGVGFNYAIRKRWSVRAEFRGLVYSAPDFGFVGFNTNSVTLTAVPSLGISYRF
;
A
#
# COMPACT_ATOMS: atom_id res chain seq x y z
N MET A 1 -27.64 12.55 12.05
CA MET A 1 -26.51 13.42 12.43
C MET A 1 -25.09 12.81 12.19
N ARG A 2 -24.83 11.51 12.45
CA ARG A 2 -23.48 10.90 12.26
C ARG A 2 -22.95 10.89 10.81
N ARG A 3 -23.79 10.81 9.79
CA ARG A 3 -23.37 10.77 8.37
C ARG A 3 -22.88 12.12 7.81
N ILE A 4 -23.38 13.24 8.34
CA ILE A 4 -22.99 14.59 7.92
C ILE A 4 -21.61 14.91 8.49
N PHE A 5 -21.33 14.52 9.72
CA PHE A 5 -20.04 14.75 10.39
C PHE A 5 -18.88 14.03 9.68
N ARG A 6 -19.09 12.81 9.20
CA ARG A 6 -18.06 12.07 8.41
C ARG A 6 -17.72 12.77 7.09
N ARG A 7 -18.72 13.29 6.37
CA ARG A 7 -18.48 14.00 5.10
C ARG A 7 -17.72 15.30 5.29
N SER A 8 -17.97 16.03 6.39
CA SER A 8 -17.27 17.28 6.70
C SER A 8 -15.79 17.06 7.06
N ILE A 9 -15.44 15.95 7.73
CA ILE A 9 -14.05 15.59 8.03
C ILE A 9 -13.28 15.25 6.76
N PHE A 10 -13.87 14.49 5.83
CA PHE A 10 -13.24 14.17 4.54
C PHE A 10 -13.02 15.43 3.68
N LEU A 11 -13.99 16.35 3.66
CA LEU A 11 -13.85 17.61 2.94
C LEU A 11 -12.77 18.50 3.57
N GLY A 12 -12.71 18.56 4.91
CA GLY A 12 -11.69 19.30 5.64
C GLY A 12 -10.27 18.77 5.40
N CYS A 13 -10.06 17.45 5.42
CA CYS A 13 -8.77 16.84 5.10
C CYS A 13 -8.37 17.09 3.64
N ALA A 14 -9.30 17.03 2.69
CA ALA A 14 -9.01 17.32 1.28
C ALA A 14 -8.62 18.78 1.07
N VAL A 15 -9.26 19.72 1.75
CA VAL A 15 -8.92 21.16 1.68
C VAL A 15 -7.56 21.44 2.33
N VAL A 16 -7.24 20.81 3.46
CA VAL A 16 -5.92 20.95 4.12
C VAL A 16 -4.81 20.38 3.24
N LEU A 17 -5.04 19.26 2.55
CA LEU A 17 -4.08 18.69 1.60
C LEU A 17 -3.88 19.61 0.38
N LEU A 18 -4.92 20.27 -0.09
CA LEU A 18 -4.84 21.25 -1.19
C LEU A 18 -4.13 22.54 -0.79
N THR A 19 -4.30 23.03 0.44
CA THR A 19 -3.61 24.24 0.92
C THR A 19 -2.14 24.01 1.22
N LEU A 20 -1.74 22.81 1.64
CA LEU A 20 -0.32 22.43 1.78
C LEU A 20 0.39 22.36 0.42
N ALA A 21 -0.32 22.06 -0.66
CA ALA A 21 0.21 22.11 -2.02
C ALA A 21 0.50 23.53 -2.53
N ALA A 22 -0.19 24.55 -2.02
CA ALA A 22 -0.06 25.93 -2.48
C ALA A 22 1.19 26.66 -1.96
N THR A 23 1.89 26.13 -0.96
CA THR A 23 3.16 26.69 -0.44
C THR A 23 4.41 25.98 -0.95
N ALA A 24 4.25 25.12 -1.96
CA ALA A 24 5.34 24.30 -2.50
C ALA A 24 6.40 25.18 -3.18
N GLN A 25 7.56 25.25 -2.55
CA GLN A 25 8.78 25.70 -3.21
C GLN A 25 9.01 24.85 -4.47
N GLU A 26 9.33 25.51 -5.57
CA GLU A 26 9.46 24.93 -6.92
C GLU A 26 10.10 23.53 -6.94
N ASN A 27 9.34 22.56 -7.48
CA ASN A 27 9.78 21.21 -7.84
C ASN A 27 10.18 20.26 -6.68
N ARG A 28 9.74 20.50 -5.44
CA ARG A 28 10.04 19.58 -4.31
C ARG A 28 8.95 18.56 -4.02
N SER A 29 7.75 18.82 -4.50
CA SER A 29 6.60 17.94 -4.27
C SER A 29 6.26 17.12 -5.51
N GLU A 30 5.92 15.86 -5.31
CA GLU A 30 5.57 14.93 -6.38
C GLU A 30 4.38 14.08 -5.92
N ILE A 31 3.37 13.98 -6.75
CA ILE A 31 2.24 13.06 -6.56
C ILE A 31 2.30 11.98 -7.63
N SER A 32 1.87 10.77 -7.31
CA SER A 32 1.71 9.73 -8.32
C SER A 32 0.46 8.90 -8.09
N LEU A 33 -0.07 8.36 -9.19
CA LEU A 33 -1.13 7.37 -9.20
C LEU A 33 -0.65 6.17 -10.00
N GLN A 34 -0.73 4.98 -9.40
CA GLN A 34 -0.20 3.75 -9.97
C GLN A 34 -1.24 2.64 -9.83
N GLY A 35 -1.36 1.81 -10.87
CA GLY A 35 -1.97 0.49 -10.76
C GLY A 35 -0.95 -0.48 -10.19
N ASN A 36 -1.38 -1.40 -9.32
CA ASN A 36 -0.51 -2.39 -8.71
C ASN A 36 -1.09 -3.79 -8.76
N GLY A 37 -0.21 -4.79 -8.74
CA GLY A 37 -0.54 -6.15 -8.35
C GLY A 37 -0.25 -6.35 -6.85
N PHE A 38 -0.98 -7.27 -6.22
CA PHE A 38 -0.82 -7.60 -4.81
C PHE A 38 -0.67 -9.12 -4.68
N PHE A 39 0.56 -9.60 -4.47
CA PHE A 39 0.93 -11.01 -4.48
C PHE A 39 1.47 -11.39 -3.11
N THR A 40 0.69 -12.07 -2.31
CA THR A 40 1.07 -12.47 -0.96
C THR A 40 1.57 -13.90 -0.95
N ARG A 41 2.72 -14.12 -0.32
CA ARG A 41 3.28 -15.44 -0.11
C ARG A 41 2.44 -16.24 0.89
N ASP A 42 2.17 -17.50 0.59
CA ASP A 42 1.52 -18.43 1.51
C ASP A 42 2.31 -18.54 2.81
N ALA A 43 1.58 -18.60 3.91
CA ALA A 43 2.13 -18.79 5.24
C ALA A 43 1.42 -19.97 5.92
N SER A 44 2.15 -20.70 6.75
CA SER A 44 1.58 -21.81 7.53
C SER A 44 2.11 -21.77 8.96
N GLY A 45 1.27 -22.16 9.90
CA GLY A 45 1.62 -22.26 11.31
C GLY A 45 0.45 -22.75 12.13
N ASN A 46 0.70 -23.33 13.29
CA ASN A 46 -0.32 -23.84 14.21
C ASN A 46 -1.34 -24.82 13.57
N GLY A 47 -0.92 -25.57 12.53
CA GLY A 47 -1.81 -26.50 11.81
C GLY A 47 -2.76 -25.85 10.81
N THR A 48 -2.63 -24.53 10.56
CA THR A 48 -3.43 -23.78 9.60
C THR A 48 -2.55 -23.28 8.46
N ALA A 49 -3.00 -23.45 7.22
CA ALA A 49 -2.39 -22.85 6.05
C ALA A 49 -3.19 -21.61 5.64
N TYR A 50 -2.46 -20.50 5.44
CA TYR A 50 -2.95 -19.23 4.96
C TYR A 50 -2.48 -19.01 3.53
N SER A 51 -3.40 -18.75 2.64
CA SER A 51 -3.11 -18.35 1.26
C SER A 51 -4.03 -17.22 0.82
N THR A 52 -3.59 -16.44 -0.16
CA THR A 52 -4.37 -15.32 -0.70
C THR A 52 -4.60 -15.50 -2.20
N THR A 53 -5.57 -14.79 -2.74
CA THR A 53 -5.72 -14.66 -4.18
C THR A 53 -4.82 -13.54 -4.69
N GLU A 54 -4.25 -13.75 -5.87
CA GLU A 54 -3.57 -12.68 -6.58
C GLU A 54 -4.59 -11.62 -6.99
N THR A 55 -4.33 -10.36 -6.69
CA THR A 55 -5.25 -9.27 -6.95
C THR A 55 -4.53 -8.02 -7.42
N GLY A 56 -5.29 -7.01 -7.79
CA GLY A 56 -4.78 -5.71 -8.19
C GLY A 56 -5.51 -4.59 -7.49
N GLY A 57 -4.87 -3.46 -7.45
CA GLY A 57 -5.37 -2.27 -6.78
C GLY A 57 -4.80 -0.98 -7.33
N LEU A 58 -4.90 0.06 -6.52
CA LEU A 58 -4.40 1.39 -6.83
C LEU A 58 -3.56 1.91 -5.67
N LEU A 59 -2.46 2.59 -6.02
CA LEU A 59 -1.60 3.32 -5.07
C LEU A 59 -1.61 4.80 -5.41
N ALA A 60 -1.90 5.63 -4.43
CA ALA A 60 -1.70 7.08 -4.46
C ALA A 60 -0.51 7.42 -3.58
N THR A 61 0.46 8.14 -4.13
CA THR A 61 1.72 8.46 -3.45
C THR A 61 1.94 9.96 -3.42
N TYR A 62 2.37 10.47 -2.28
CA TYR A 62 2.94 11.80 -2.15
C TYR A 62 4.39 11.70 -1.72
N ARG A 63 5.31 12.32 -2.48
CA ARG A 63 6.75 12.34 -2.21
C ARG A 63 7.25 13.77 -2.10
N TYR A 64 7.96 14.07 -1.01
CA TYR A 64 8.62 15.34 -0.78
C TYR A 64 10.13 15.17 -0.86
N HIS A 65 10.77 15.87 -1.79
CA HIS A 65 12.21 15.83 -2.01
C HIS A 65 12.92 16.73 -0.98
N LEU A 66 13.50 16.13 0.06
CA LEU A 66 14.29 16.83 1.07
C LEU A 66 15.57 17.41 0.48
N ASN A 67 16.24 16.62 -0.33
CA ASN A 67 17.39 17.01 -1.13
C ASN A 67 17.49 16.11 -2.38
N ARG A 68 18.57 16.25 -3.16
CA ARG A 68 18.76 15.45 -4.39
C ARG A 68 18.87 13.93 -4.15
N TRP A 69 19.24 13.51 -2.93
CA TRP A 69 19.48 12.10 -2.59
C TRP A 69 18.36 11.47 -1.79
N ILE A 70 17.65 12.26 -0.96
CA ILE A 70 16.69 11.75 0.00
C ILE A 70 15.34 12.45 -0.20
N SER A 71 14.28 11.64 -0.20
CA SER A 71 12.90 12.10 -0.21
C SER A 71 12.13 11.38 0.89
N ALA A 72 11.13 12.06 1.46
CA ALA A 72 10.12 11.44 2.31
C ALA A 72 8.90 11.10 1.46
N GLU A 73 8.28 9.96 1.75
CA GLU A 73 7.14 9.48 0.98
C GLU A 73 6.02 9.00 1.90
N GLY A 74 4.77 9.32 1.55
CA GLY A 74 3.56 8.75 2.11
C GLY A 74 2.73 8.11 1.01
N VAL A 75 2.17 6.95 1.29
CA VAL A 75 1.41 6.14 0.34
C VAL A 75 0.09 5.70 0.94
N TYR A 76 -0.96 5.83 0.16
CA TYR A 76 -2.23 5.18 0.38
C TYR A 76 -2.49 4.18 -0.76
N GLY A 77 -2.82 2.96 -0.41
CA GLY A 77 -3.21 1.90 -1.34
C GLY A 77 -4.57 1.31 -1.00
N TYR A 78 -5.24 0.82 -2.03
CA TYR A 78 -6.46 0.05 -1.89
C TYR A 78 -6.45 -1.14 -2.83
N ASP A 79 -6.56 -2.33 -2.24
CA ASP A 79 -6.59 -3.61 -2.92
C ASP A 79 -7.80 -4.43 -2.45
N LEU A 80 -8.38 -5.24 -3.33
CA LEU A 80 -9.39 -6.23 -2.97
C LEU A 80 -8.75 -7.61 -2.97
N ASP A 81 -8.81 -8.33 -1.86
CA ASP A 81 -8.19 -9.64 -1.74
C ASP A 81 -9.13 -10.65 -1.06
N SER A 82 -8.89 -11.93 -1.33
CA SER A 82 -9.58 -13.02 -0.65
C SER A 82 -8.56 -13.91 0.06
N GLN A 83 -8.61 -13.89 1.38
CA GLN A 83 -7.82 -14.76 2.22
C GLN A 83 -8.49 -16.14 2.34
N LYS A 84 -7.70 -17.19 2.14
CA LYS A 84 -8.12 -18.58 2.28
C LYS A 84 -7.38 -19.20 3.46
N TYR A 85 -8.15 -19.83 4.35
CA TYR A 85 -7.63 -20.56 5.49
C TYR A 85 -8.02 -22.03 5.33
N SER A 86 -7.05 -22.93 5.39
CA SER A 86 -7.28 -24.37 5.36
C SER A 86 -6.81 -24.98 6.68
N ALA A 87 -7.74 -25.51 7.45
CA ALA A 87 -7.49 -26.22 8.69
C ALA A 87 -8.08 -27.63 8.60
N SER A 88 -7.24 -28.66 8.71
CA SER A 88 -7.55 -30.10 8.77
C SER A 88 -8.41 -30.67 7.63
N SER A 89 -9.59 -30.20 7.36
CA SER A 89 -10.49 -30.67 6.27
C SER A 89 -11.48 -29.62 5.81
N GLU A 90 -11.49 -28.45 6.44
CA GLU A 90 -12.41 -27.37 6.08
C GLU A 90 -11.61 -26.17 5.55
N GLY A 91 -12.06 -25.64 4.42
CA GLY A 91 -11.53 -24.43 3.82
C GLY A 91 -12.46 -23.24 4.09
N PHE A 92 -11.93 -22.21 4.75
CA PHE A 92 -12.64 -20.95 4.98
C PHE A 92 -12.09 -19.87 4.05
N ARG A 93 -12.99 -19.01 3.56
CA ARG A 93 -12.62 -17.86 2.71
C ARG A 93 -13.16 -16.58 3.31
N ILE A 94 -12.30 -15.59 3.45
CA ILE A 94 -12.66 -14.23 3.86
C ILE A 94 -12.23 -13.29 2.75
N GLN A 95 -13.20 -12.59 2.15
CA GLN A 95 -12.89 -11.51 1.23
C GLN A 95 -12.78 -10.20 1.99
N SER A 96 -11.73 -9.45 1.75
CA SER A 96 -11.52 -8.16 2.42
C SER A 96 -11.00 -7.10 1.46
N GLY A 97 -11.41 -5.86 1.70
CA GLY A 97 -10.72 -4.69 1.21
C GLY A 97 -9.47 -4.46 2.07
N ILE A 98 -8.33 -4.22 1.43
CA ILE A 98 -7.07 -3.93 2.11
C ILE A 98 -6.75 -2.46 1.90
N HIS A 99 -6.75 -1.69 2.98
CA HIS A 99 -6.25 -0.32 2.97
C HIS A 99 -4.81 -0.30 3.45
N GLN A 100 -3.92 0.16 2.59
CA GLN A 100 -2.50 0.31 2.90
C GLN A 100 -2.20 1.78 3.24
N PHE A 101 -1.64 2.02 4.42
CA PHE A 101 -1.11 3.33 4.84
C PHE A 101 0.36 3.15 5.18
N THR A 102 1.24 3.61 4.31
CA THR A 102 2.69 3.45 4.51
C THR A 102 3.43 4.76 4.32
N GLY A 103 4.57 4.89 5.00
CA GLY A 103 5.46 6.03 4.85
C GLY A 103 6.90 5.60 5.01
N GLY A 104 7.82 6.37 4.45
CA GLY A 104 9.23 6.02 4.51
C GLY A 104 10.16 7.01 3.83
N LEU A 105 11.40 6.61 3.73
CA LEU A 105 12.45 7.35 3.05
C LEU A 105 12.75 6.69 1.70
N VAL A 106 12.97 7.54 0.72
CA VAL A 106 13.37 7.18 -0.63
C VAL A 106 14.77 7.72 -0.87
N PHE A 107 15.68 6.83 -1.25
CA PHE A 107 17.07 7.17 -1.57
C PHE A 107 17.24 7.14 -3.07
N ASN A 108 17.37 8.34 -3.67
CA ASN A 108 17.58 8.50 -5.10
C ASN A 108 19.03 8.12 -5.45
N LEU A 109 19.18 7.19 -6.37
CA LEU A 109 20.50 6.74 -6.81
C LEU A 109 21.11 7.73 -7.82
N PRO A 110 22.45 7.84 -7.88
CA PRO A 110 23.11 8.71 -8.83
C PRO A 110 22.73 8.35 -10.27
N SER A 111 22.21 9.30 -11.00
CA SER A 111 22.02 9.21 -12.44
C SER A 111 22.77 10.33 -13.15
N ARG A 112 23.12 10.13 -14.43
CA ARG A 112 23.77 11.20 -15.23
C ARG A 112 22.82 12.41 -15.29
N ALA A 113 23.38 13.61 -15.23
CA ALA A 113 22.61 14.86 -15.20
C ALA A 113 21.63 15.03 -16.39
N SER A 114 21.92 14.42 -17.53
CA SER A 114 21.07 14.39 -18.72
C SER A 114 20.15 13.18 -18.81
N SER A 115 20.18 12.28 -17.81
CA SER A 115 19.38 11.04 -17.83
C SER A 115 17.91 11.33 -17.51
N ARG A 116 17.03 10.79 -18.33
CA ARG A 116 15.59 10.73 -18.04
C ARG A 116 15.23 9.64 -17.02
N PHE A 117 16.16 8.75 -16.73
CA PHE A 117 16.01 7.59 -15.85
C PHE A 117 16.56 7.89 -14.46
N ASN A 118 15.70 7.87 -13.47
CA ASN A 118 16.01 8.19 -12.07
C ASN A 118 15.65 7.01 -11.18
N PRO A 119 16.59 6.09 -10.93
CA PRO A 119 16.39 4.93 -10.06
C PRO A 119 16.44 5.34 -8.60
N TYR A 120 15.77 4.55 -7.74
CA TYR A 120 15.76 4.74 -6.30
C TYR A 120 15.51 3.44 -5.56
N ILE A 121 15.86 3.44 -4.28
CA ILE A 121 15.46 2.43 -3.30
C ILE A 121 14.63 3.10 -2.21
N LEU A 122 13.79 2.33 -1.54
CA LEU A 122 12.97 2.85 -0.45
C LEU A 122 12.91 1.88 0.72
N ALA A 123 12.73 2.44 1.91
CA ALA A 123 12.45 1.68 3.12
C ALA A 123 11.57 2.51 4.06
N GLY A 124 10.68 1.84 4.77
CA GLY A 124 9.76 2.49 5.69
C GLY A 124 8.87 1.52 6.43
N GLY A 125 7.75 2.02 6.90
CA GLY A 125 6.77 1.22 7.62
C GLY A 125 5.37 1.81 7.52
N GLY A 126 4.40 1.12 8.08
CA GLY A 126 3.02 1.56 8.08
C GLY A 126 2.07 0.50 8.60
N ALA A 127 0.83 0.55 8.14
CA ALA A 127 -0.20 -0.39 8.53
C ALA A 127 -1.02 -0.83 7.32
N LEU A 128 -1.42 -2.09 7.34
CA LEU A 128 -2.43 -2.67 6.47
C LEU A 128 -3.71 -2.87 7.30
N VAL A 129 -4.80 -2.32 6.84
CA VAL A 129 -6.12 -2.49 7.46
C VAL A 129 -6.95 -3.40 6.57
N PHE A 130 -7.29 -4.56 7.09
CA PHE A 130 -8.10 -5.58 6.43
C PHE A 130 -9.55 -5.39 6.86
N GLU A 131 -10.43 -5.05 5.91
CA GLU A 131 -11.87 -4.87 6.16
C GLU A 131 -12.66 -5.99 5.47
N PRO A 132 -13.19 -6.99 6.23
CA PRO A 132 -14.01 -8.04 5.65
C PRO A 132 -15.24 -7.47 4.95
N THR A 133 -15.46 -7.87 3.70
CA THR A 133 -16.63 -7.45 2.91
C THR A 133 -17.77 -8.45 3.09
N GLY A 134 -18.86 -8.03 3.75
CA GLY A 134 -19.98 -8.90 4.15
C GLY A 134 -20.92 -9.36 3.02
N ASN A 135 -20.62 -9.09 1.76
CA ASN A 135 -21.56 -9.26 0.65
C ASN A 135 -21.39 -10.53 -0.19
N LEU A 136 -20.52 -11.46 0.20
CA LEU A 136 -20.29 -12.68 -0.57
C LEU A 136 -20.56 -13.93 0.25
N SER A 137 -21.22 -14.87 -0.38
CA SER A 137 -21.76 -16.13 0.15
C SER A 137 -20.73 -17.10 0.81
N ASN A 138 -19.48 -16.67 0.97
CA ASN A 138 -18.39 -17.48 1.54
C ASN A 138 -17.58 -16.75 2.62
N THR A 139 -18.01 -15.57 3.08
CA THR A 139 -17.32 -14.88 4.18
C THR A 139 -17.77 -15.46 5.51
N VAL A 140 -16.82 -15.83 6.36
CA VAL A 140 -17.09 -16.36 7.69
C VAL A 140 -17.80 -15.29 8.52
N ALA A 141 -18.98 -15.62 9.06
CA ALA A 141 -19.74 -14.71 9.90
C ALA A 141 -18.96 -14.36 11.17
N GLY A 142 -18.90 -13.08 11.51
CA GLY A 142 -18.18 -12.59 12.69
C GLY A 142 -16.72 -12.20 12.47
N ALA A 143 -16.21 -12.22 11.22
CA ALA A 143 -14.89 -11.70 10.90
C ALA A 143 -14.79 -10.21 11.23
N GLN A 144 -13.75 -9.82 11.97
CA GLN A 144 -13.54 -8.46 12.43
C GLN A 144 -12.49 -7.75 11.58
N SER A 145 -12.65 -6.44 11.38
CA SER A 145 -11.61 -5.58 10.82
C SER A 145 -10.33 -5.67 11.64
N GLN A 146 -9.18 -5.78 10.97
CA GLN A 146 -7.91 -5.92 11.64
C GLN A 146 -6.82 -5.07 11.00
N ALA A 147 -6.05 -4.37 11.83
CA ALA A 147 -4.87 -3.63 11.41
C ALA A 147 -3.59 -4.39 11.76
N LYS A 148 -2.68 -4.53 10.81
CA LYS A 148 -1.35 -5.14 11.00
C LYS A 148 -0.28 -4.13 10.64
N GLY A 149 0.70 -3.95 11.54
CA GLY A 149 1.91 -3.17 11.23
C GLY A 149 2.73 -3.86 10.14
N ALA A 150 3.26 -3.08 9.21
CA ALA A 150 4.06 -3.58 8.11
C ALA A 150 5.39 -2.82 7.99
N PHE A 151 6.47 -3.56 7.74
CA PHE A 151 7.72 -3.02 7.23
C PHE A 151 7.66 -3.01 5.70
N VAL A 152 8.14 -1.92 5.10
CA VAL A 152 8.10 -1.70 3.64
C VAL A 152 9.52 -1.50 3.14
N TYR A 153 9.87 -2.17 2.06
CA TYR A 153 11.09 -1.92 1.31
C TYR A 153 10.80 -2.01 -0.18
N GLY A 154 11.64 -1.42 -1.00
CA GLY A 154 11.41 -1.51 -2.44
C GLY A 154 12.48 -0.85 -3.28
N VAL A 155 12.30 -1.02 -4.57
CA VAL A 155 13.12 -0.43 -5.62
C VAL A 155 12.21 0.11 -6.72
N GLY A 156 12.63 1.17 -7.37
CA GLY A 156 11.85 1.72 -8.47
C GLY A 156 12.65 2.69 -9.31
N PHE A 157 11.97 3.23 -10.30
CA PHE A 157 12.52 4.30 -11.11
C PHE A 157 11.42 5.23 -11.62
N ASN A 158 11.79 6.49 -11.82
CA ASN A 158 11.00 7.47 -12.55
C ASN A 158 11.65 7.70 -13.92
N TYR A 159 10.87 7.57 -14.99
CA TYR A 159 11.29 7.92 -16.34
C TYR A 159 10.63 9.23 -16.76
N ALA A 160 11.42 10.31 -16.88
CA ALA A 160 10.94 11.64 -17.20
C ALA A 160 10.48 11.70 -18.68
N ILE A 161 9.17 11.94 -18.88
CA ILE A 161 8.57 12.16 -20.20
C ILE A 161 8.67 13.65 -20.58
N ARG A 162 8.33 14.51 -19.62
CA ARG A 162 8.37 15.97 -19.74
C ARG A 162 8.93 16.57 -18.44
N LYS A 163 9.13 17.90 -18.40
CA LYS A 163 9.70 18.60 -17.24
C LYS A 163 9.02 18.26 -15.89
N ARG A 164 7.71 18.03 -15.90
CA ARG A 164 6.92 17.76 -14.69
C ARG A 164 6.28 16.37 -14.65
N TRP A 165 6.27 15.64 -15.76
CA TRP A 165 5.60 14.34 -15.89
C TRP A 165 6.61 13.22 -16.04
N SER A 166 6.41 12.13 -15.26
CA SER A 166 7.21 10.91 -15.36
C SER A 166 6.30 9.68 -15.35
N VAL A 167 6.77 8.61 -15.98
CA VAL A 167 6.28 7.26 -15.69
C VAL A 167 7.06 6.73 -14.51
N ARG A 168 6.35 6.14 -13.55
CA ARG A 168 6.93 5.48 -12.38
C ARG A 168 6.67 3.98 -12.47
N ALA A 169 7.72 3.19 -12.34
CA ALA A 169 7.62 1.76 -12.09
C ALA A 169 8.31 1.45 -10.77
N GLU A 170 7.66 0.63 -9.94
CA GLU A 170 8.12 0.35 -8.60
C GLU A 170 7.76 -1.08 -8.19
N PHE A 171 8.63 -1.70 -7.43
CA PHE A 171 8.41 -2.97 -6.76
C PHE A 171 8.57 -2.78 -5.26
N ARG A 172 7.52 -3.07 -4.49
CA ARG A 172 7.53 -3.02 -3.02
C ARG A 172 7.40 -4.42 -2.44
N GLY A 173 8.10 -4.65 -1.34
CA GLY A 173 7.88 -5.78 -0.45
C GLY A 173 7.27 -5.27 0.86
N LEU A 174 6.18 -5.89 1.29
CA LEU A 174 5.51 -5.64 2.56
C LEU A 174 5.71 -6.85 3.45
N VAL A 175 6.30 -6.66 4.62
CA VAL A 175 6.52 -7.71 5.63
C VAL A 175 5.63 -7.42 6.82
N TYR A 176 4.70 -8.31 7.13
CA TYR A 176 3.73 -8.13 8.22
C TYR A 176 3.27 -9.48 8.77
N SER A 177 2.61 -9.48 9.94
CA SER A 177 2.01 -10.69 10.51
C SER A 177 0.69 -11.01 9.82
N ALA A 178 0.48 -12.27 9.44
CA ALA A 178 -0.75 -12.71 8.79
C ALA A 178 -1.99 -12.35 9.64
N PRO A 179 -3.07 -11.83 9.02
CA PRO A 179 -4.30 -11.51 9.75
C PRO A 179 -4.98 -12.78 10.22
N ASP A 180 -5.71 -12.72 11.35
CA ASP A 180 -6.50 -13.81 11.92
C ASP A 180 -7.99 -13.44 12.08
N PHE A 181 -8.35 -12.19 11.78
CA PHE A 181 -9.72 -11.65 11.86
C PHE A 181 -10.45 -11.88 13.18
N GLY A 182 -9.70 -12.10 14.29
CA GLY A 182 -10.25 -12.38 15.61
C GLY A 182 -10.55 -13.85 15.87
N PHE A 183 -10.20 -14.76 14.96
CA PHE A 183 -10.40 -16.21 15.16
C PHE A 183 -9.09 -16.88 15.61
N VAL A 184 -9.11 -17.48 16.79
CA VAL A 184 -7.94 -18.21 17.33
C VAL A 184 -7.47 -19.32 16.37
N GLY A 185 -8.42 -20.00 15.69
CA GLY A 185 -8.12 -21.06 14.71
C GLY A 185 -7.44 -20.58 13.43
N PHE A 186 -7.46 -19.28 13.12
CA PHE A 186 -6.81 -18.70 11.93
C PHE A 186 -5.46 -18.07 12.25
N ASN A 187 -5.08 -18.03 13.52
CA ASN A 187 -3.81 -17.48 13.95
C ASN A 187 -2.65 -18.42 13.61
N THR A 188 -1.96 -18.11 12.52
CA THR A 188 -0.76 -18.85 12.09
C THR A 188 0.49 -18.47 12.87
N ASN A 189 0.47 -17.34 13.61
CA ASN A 189 1.64 -16.73 14.25
C ASN A 189 2.86 -16.58 13.30
N SER A 190 2.58 -16.40 12.02
CA SER A 190 3.59 -16.35 10.96
C SER A 190 3.70 -14.97 10.36
N VAL A 191 4.90 -14.63 9.95
CA VAL A 191 5.17 -13.42 9.15
C VAL A 191 5.00 -13.78 7.69
N THR A 192 4.29 -12.94 6.95
CA THR A 192 4.11 -13.08 5.51
C THR A 192 4.77 -11.93 4.75
N LEU A 193 5.04 -12.18 3.48
CA LEU A 193 5.61 -11.23 2.53
C LEU A 193 4.64 -11.02 1.38
N THR A 194 4.32 -9.77 1.11
CA THR A 194 3.54 -9.39 -0.08
C THR A 194 4.41 -8.62 -1.05
N ALA A 195 4.43 -9.05 -2.30
CA ALA A 195 5.05 -8.35 -3.42
C ALA A 195 4.01 -7.45 -4.11
N VAL A 196 4.36 -6.18 -4.28
CA VAL A 196 3.49 -5.16 -4.86
C VAL A 196 4.21 -4.47 -6.03
N PRO A 197 4.29 -5.11 -7.21
CA PRO A 197 4.72 -4.42 -8.42
C PRO A 197 3.68 -3.37 -8.80
N SER A 198 4.13 -2.19 -9.22
CA SER A 198 3.26 -1.09 -9.61
C SER A 198 3.81 -0.29 -10.78
N LEU A 199 2.89 0.28 -11.56
CA LEU A 199 3.18 1.14 -12.70
C LEU A 199 2.18 2.28 -12.75
N GLY A 200 2.64 3.48 -13.03
CA GLY A 200 1.75 4.64 -13.14
C GLY A 200 2.46 5.89 -13.58
N ILE A 201 1.80 7.01 -13.31
CA ILE A 201 2.28 8.34 -13.67
C ILE A 201 2.53 9.17 -12.43
N SER A 202 3.54 10.02 -12.48
CA SER A 202 3.84 11.00 -11.44
C SER A 202 3.94 12.41 -12.01
N TYR A 203 3.54 13.37 -11.20
CA TYR A 203 3.59 14.79 -11.49
C TYR A 203 4.34 15.52 -10.38
N ARG A 204 5.35 16.31 -10.78
CA ARG A 204 6.18 17.12 -9.87
C ARG A 204 5.81 18.60 -9.97
N PHE A 205 5.66 19.25 -8.83
CA PHE A 205 5.27 20.66 -8.71
C PHE A 205 6.00 21.37 -7.58
#